data_ecbad9fe2a8f6cb0a69fd1922081ae43
#
_entry.id   ecbad9fe2a8f6cb0a69fd1922081ae43
#
_cell.length_a   1.000
_cell.length_b   1.000
_cell.length_c   1.000
_cell.angle_alpha   90.00
_cell.angle_beta   90.00
_cell.angle_gamma   90.00
#
_symmetry.space_group_name_H-M   'P 1'
#
loop_
_entity.id
_entity.type
_entity.pdbx_description
1 polymer ?
#
loop_
_entity_poly.entity_id
_entity_poly.type
_entity_poly.pdbx_seq_one_letter_code
_entity_poly.pdbx_strand_id
1 'polypeptide(L)'
;MLKELILICYLLCIILCVSGLTIAMLVNRKNKKGISKNLAFFLMGILVICCYDMAIYYSDYVLGIFSNLKVLRIGSCLIAGTLYLWTDLQDRIIKREALSMLDKLVKRYQLFYMVLWLVLTFTMSIEQFYAFKWLLLATDIMLIIASITVCVGHIIYAS
;
A
#
# COMPACT_ATOMS: atom_id res chain seq x y z
N MET A 1 -16.31 -22.28 6.70
CA MET A 1 -15.74 -21.75 7.94
C MET A 1 -14.50 -20.85 7.74
N LEU A 2 -13.36 -21.34 7.23
CA LEU A 2 -12.16 -20.48 7.02
C LEU A 2 -12.40 -19.33 6.02
N LYS A 3 -13.09 -19.60 4.92
CA LYS A 3 -13.39 -18.60 3.87
C LYS A 3 -14.29 -17.47 4.41
N GLU A 4 -15.25 -17.81 5.23
CA GLU A 4 -16.17 -16.86 5.86
C GLU A 4 -15.43 -15.99 6.88
N LEU A 5 -14.52 -16.60 7.65
CA LEU A 5 -13.67 -15.87 8.61
C LEU A 5 -12.81 -14.82 7.94
N ILE A 6 -12.18 -15.16 6.80
CA ILE A 6 -11.36 -14.22 6.02
C ILE A 6 -12.21 -13.05 5.51
N LEU A 7 -13.41 -13.31 4.97
CA LEU A 7 -14.34 -12.27 4.55
C LEU A 7 -14.75 -11.34 5.71
N ILE A 8 -15.02 -11.92 6.89
CA ILE A 8 -15.34 -11.14 8.09
C ILE A 8 -14.15 -10.25 8.48
N CYS A 9 -12.90 -10.76 8.41
CA CYS A 9 -11.70 -9.96 8.69
C CYS A 9 -11.57 -8.77 7.73
N TYR A 10 -11.79 -8.97 6.42
CA TYR A 10 -11.78 -7.85 5.46
C TYR A 10 -12.86 -6.83 5.77
N LEU A 11 -14.08 -7.25 6.07
CA LEU A 11 -15.18 -6.35 6.44
C LEU A 11 -14.84 -5.53 7.69
N LEU A 12 -14.27 -6.15 8.72
CA LEU A 12 -13.83 -5.46 9.94
C LEU A 12 -12.73 -4.44 9.63
N CYS A 13 -11.73 -4.78 8.80
CA CYS A 13 -10.71 -3.84 8.37
C CYS A 13 -11.30 -2.65 7.62
N ILE A 14 -12.25 -2.87 6.72
CA ILE A 14 -12.96 -1.82 5.99
C ILE A 14 -13.70 -0.89 6.96
N ILE A 15 -14.45 -1.44 7.92
CA ILE A 15 -15.19 -0.65 8.91
C ILE A 15 -14.23 0.21 9.74
N LEU A 16 -13.10 -0.35 10.20
CA LEU A 16 -12.09 0.37 10.97
C LEU A 16 -11.45 1.49 10.13
N CYS A 17 -11.13 1.23 8.86
CA CYS A 17 -10.57 2.23 7.95
C CYS A 17 -11.56 3.38 7.69
N VAL A 18 -12.83 3.07 7.45
CA VAL A 18 -13.88 4.10 7.23
C VAL A 18 -14.08 4.94 8.49
N SER A 19 -14.12 4.31 9.67
CA SER A 19 -14.24 5.02 10.94
C SER A 19 -13.04 5.94 11.18
N GLY A 20 -11.82 5.44 11.00
CA GLY A 20 -10.58 6.23 11.11
C GLY A 20 -10.53 7.37 10.11
N LEU A 21 -10.94 7.14 8.86
CA LEU A 21 -11.02 8.16 7.82
C LEU A 21 -12.00 9.28 8.19
N THR A 22 -13.17 8.92 8.70
CA THR A 22 -14.18 9.89 9.18
C THR A 22 -13.63 10.77 10.30
N ILE A 23 -12.96 10.16 11.29
CA ILE A 23 -12.31 10.90 12.39
C ILE A 23 -11.21 11.82 11.85
N ALA A 24 -10.34 11.33 10.97
CA ALA A 24 -9.26 12.12 10.37
C ALA A 24 -9.80 13.32 9.58
N MET A 25 -10.91 13.16 8.86
CA MET A 25 -11.57 14.24 8.13
C MET A 25 -12.20 15.27 9.05
N LEU A 26 -12.85 14.83 10.14
CA LEU A 26 -13.43 15.73 11.15
C LEU A 26 -12.35 16.56 11.86
N VAL A 27 -11.24 15.91 12.23
CA VAL A 27 -10.09 16.60 12.84
C VAL A 27 -9.45 17.61 11.88
N ASN A 28 -9.33 17.24 10.59
CA ASN A 28 -8.79 18.14 9.58
C ASN A 28 -9.67 19.37 9.35
N ARG A 29 -10.99 19.22 9.39
CA ARG A 29 -11.93 20.36 9.32
C ARG A 29 -11.74 21.35 10.47
N LYS A 30 -11.51 20.85 11.70
CA LYS A 30 -11.33 21.70 12.87
C LYS A 30 -9.95 22.38 12.95
N ASN A 31 -8.89 21.64 12.66
CA ASN A 31 -7.51 22.06 12.96
C ASN A 31 -6.69 22.48 11.74
N LYS A 32 -7.16 22.22 10.51
CA LYS A 32 -6.45 22.50 9.23
C LYS A 32 -4.97 22.05 9.23
N LYS A 33 -4.60 21.09 10.08
CA LYS A 33 -3.23 20.57 10.18
C LYS A 33 -2.96 19.59 9.04
N GLY A 34 -1.85 19.77 8.30
CA GLY A 34 -1.49 18.93 7.17
C GLY A 34 -1.32 17.43 7.50
N ILE A 35 -0.97 17.10 8.75
CA ILE A 35 -0.82 15.72 9.24
C ILE A 35 -2.15 14.94 9.16
N SER A 36 -3.28 15.53 9.56
CA SER A 36 -4.58 14.84 9.49
C SER A 36 -5.04 14.61 8.06
N LYS A 37 -4.65 15.45 7.11
CA LYS A 37 -4.90 15.25 5.69
C LYS A 37 -4.10 14.05 5.15
N ASN A 38 -2.81 13.94 5.50
CA ASN A 38 -1.97 12.83 5.07
C ASN A 38 -2.40 11.51 5.70
N LEU A 39 -2.82 11.53 6.97
CA LEU A 39 -3.41 10.36 7.62
C LEU A 39 -4.69 9.91 6.89
N ALA A 40 -5.55 10.84 6.47
CA ALA A 40 -6.75 10.51 5.70
C ALA A 40 -6.39 9.86 4.34
N PHE A 41 -5.39 10.37 3.63
CA PHE A 41 -4.93 9.74 2.38
C PHE A 41 -4.34 8.35 2.60
N PHE A 42 -3.55 8.14 3.66
CA PHE A 42 -3.02 6.83 4.01
C PHE A 42 -4.13 5.82 4.33
N LEU A 43 -5.12 6.21 5.15
CA LEU A 43 -6.27 5.37 5.47
C LEU A 43 -7.13 5.06 4.23
N MET A 44 -7.27 6.02 3.30
CA MET A 44 -7.91 5.79 2.02
C MET A 44 -7.15 4.75 1.19
N GLY A 45 -5.81 4.80 1.16
CA GLY A 45 -4.98 3.80 0.50
C GLY A 45 -5.20 2.40 1.08
N ILE A 46 -5.21 2.25 2.40
CA ILE A 46 -5.51 0.96 3.05
C ILE A 46 -6.93 0.48 2.68
N LEU A 47 -7.92 1.37 2.71
CA LEU A 47 -9.30 1.03 2.36
C LEU A 47 -9.38 0.49 0.92
N VAL A 48 -8.71 1.14 -0.04
CA VAL A 48 -8.67 0.68 -1.44
C VAL A 48 -8.03 -0.69 -1.55
N ILE A 49 -6.92 -0.96 -0.84
CA ILE A 49 -6.28 -2.29 -0.81
C ILE A 49 -7.25 -3.33 -0.24
N CYS A 50 -7.84 -3.07 0.91
CA CYS A 50 -8.78 -4.02 1.53
C CYS A 50 -9.97 -4.34 0.62
N CYS A 51 -10.54 -3.35 -0.06
CA CYS A 51 -11.62 -3.56 -1.02
C CYS A 51 -11.15 -4.37 -2.24
N TYR A 52 -9.95 -4.09 -2.74
CA TYR A 52 -9.35 -4.79 -3.87
C TYR A 52 -9.08 -6.26 -3.53
N ASP A 53 -8.42 -6.54 -2.41
CA ASP A 53 -8.10 -7.89 -1.95
C ASP A 53 -9.38 -8.68 -1.65
N MET A 54 -10.39 -8.05 -1.04
CA MET A 54 -11.68 -8.67 -0.81
C MET A 54 -12.37 -9.05 -2.13
N ALA A 55 -12.31 -8.18 -3.15
CA ALA A 55 -12.89 -8.46 -4.45
C ALA A 55 -12.17 -9.62 -5.17
N ILE A 56 -10.84 -9.68 -5.11
CA ILE A 56 -10.05 -10.80 -5.64
C ILE A 56 -10.40 -12.09 -4.89
N TYR A 57 -10.38 -12.04 -3.56
CA TYR A 57 -10.70 -13.19 -2.73
C TYR A 57 -12.10 -13.74 -3.04
N TYR A 58 -13.08 -12.86 -3.16
CA TYR A 58 -14.44 -13.25 -3.53
C TYR A 58 -14.51 -13.87 -4.93
N SER A 59 -13.83 -13.27 -5.91
CA SER A 59 -13.74 -13.80 -7.27
C SER A 59 -13.10 -15.18 -7.31
N ASP A 60 -11.94 -15.35 -6.66
CA ASP A 60 -11.15 -16.58 -6.76
C ASP A 60 -11.79 -17.74 -5.96
N TYR A 61 -12.27 -17.46 -4.75
CA TYR A 61 -12.68 -18.52 -3.83
C TYR A 61 -14.19 -18.72 -3.68
N VAL A 62 -14.99 -17.73 -4.04
CA VAL A 62 -16.46 -17.82 -3.97
C VAL A 62 -17.04 -18.06 -5.36
N LEU A 63 -16.61 -17.30 -6.37
CA LEU A 63 -17.09 -17.44 -7.75
C LEU A 63 -16.30 -18.47 -8.56
N GLY A 64 -15.11 -18.88 -8.12
CA GLY A 64 -14.24 -19.80 -8.84
C GLY A 64 -13.58 -19.20 -10.09
N ILE A 65 -13.53 -17.87 -10.18
CA ILE A 65 -12.90 -17.13 -11.26
C ILE A 65 -11.49 -16.76 -10.81
N PHE A 66 -10.49 -17.54 -11.21
CA PHE A 66 -9.10 -17.31 -10.77
C PHE A 66 -8.51 -16.05 -11.37
N SER A 67 -7.95 -15.22 -10.51
CA SER A 67 -7.23 -14.00 -10.90
C SER A 67 -5.92 -14.35 -11.60
N ASN A 68 -5.62 -13.64 -12.68
CA ASN A 68 -4.33 -13.77 -13.34
C ASN A 68 -3.25 -12.93 -12.66
N LEU A 69 -1.98 -13.18 -13.03
CA LEU A 69 -0.82 -12.49 -12.46
C LEU A 69 -0.87 -10.96 -12.63
N LYS A 70 -1.49 -10.46 -13.71
CA LYS A 70 -1.66 -9.00 -13.93
C LYS A 70 -2.58 -8.37 -12.89
N VAL A 71 -3.68 -9.04 -12.55
CA VAL A 71 -4.60 -8.58 -11.49
C VAL A 71 -3.86 -8.52 -10.15
N LEU A 72 -3.13 -9.59 -9.79
CA LEU A 72 -2.33 -9.57 -8.56
C LEU A 72 -1.29 -8.44 -8.56
N ARG A 73 -0.71 -8.11 -9.71
CA ARG A 73 0.27 -7.01 -9.84
C ARG A 73 -0.33 -5.63 -9.59
N ILE A 74 -1.58 -5.39 -9.97
CA ILE A 74 -2.30 -4.16 -9.62
C ILE A 74 -2.37 -4.01 -8.09
N GLY A 75 -2.66 -5.09 -7.36
CA GLY A 75 -2.61 -5.10 -5.90
C GLY A 75 -1.25 -4.68 -5.35
N SER A 76 -0.14 -5.21 -5.89
CA SER A 76 1.21 -4.80 -5.51
C SER A 76 1.47 -3.30 -5.76
N CYS A 77 0.96 -2.74 -6.86
CA CYS A 77 1.05 -1.31 -7.13
C CYS A 77 0.25 -0.47 -6.11
N LEU A 78 -0.94 -0.92 -5.71
CA LEU A 78 -1.73 -0.25 -4.66
C LEU A 78 -1.01 -0.28 -3.31
N ILE A 79 -0.38 -1.41 -2.96
CA ILE A 79 0.45 -1.53 -1.75
C ILE A 79 1.62 -0.54 -1.81
N ALA A 80 2.35 -0.46 -2.93
CA ALA A 80 3.45 0.48 -3.09
C ALA A 80 3.00 1.94 -2.94
N GLY A 81 1.85 2.30 -3.51
CA GLY A 81 1.24 3.64 -3.34
C GLY A 81 0.89 3.94 -1.88
N THR A 82 0.35 2.96 -1.16
CA THR A 82 0.01 3.11 0.25
C THR A 82 1.26 3.21 1.14
N LEU A 83 2.31 2.45 0.84
CA LEU A 83 3.61 2.56 1.51
C LEU A 83 4.27 3.94 1.26
N TYR A 84 4.12 4.49 0.04
CA TYR A 84 4.54 5.86 -0.24
C TYR A 84 3.82 6.88 0.66
N LEU A 85 2.50 6.77 0.78
CA LEU A 85 1.71 7.66 1.65
C LEU A 85 2.09 7.51 3.13
N TRP A 86 2.40 6.28 3.56
CA TRP A 86 2.90 6.01 4.90
C TRP A 86 4.26 6.67 5.16
N THR A 87 5.21 6.51 4.24
CA THR A 87 6.53 7.13 4.34
C THR A 87 6.42 8.66 4.37
N ASP A 88 5.53 9.26 3.56
CA ASP A 88 5.29 10.70 3.57
C ASP A 88 4.65 11.17 4.89
N LEU A 89 3.77 10.38 5.47
CA LEU A 89 3.18 10.66 6.78
C LEU A 89 4.24 10.65 7.89
N GLN A 90 5.11 9.63 7.91
CA GLN A 90 6.21 9.51 8.88
C GLN A 90 7.19 10.67 8.78
N ASP A 91 7.63 11.04 7.57
CA ASP A 91 8.54 12.16 7.30
C ASP A 91 7.98 13.48 7.85
N ARG A 92 6.65 13.68 7.77
CA ARG A 92 5.98 14.88 8.32
C ARG A 92 5.82 14.88 9.82
N ILE A 93 5.69 13.71 10.46
CA ILE A 93 5.55 13.59 11.90
C ILE A 93 6.91 13.78 12.58
N ILE A 94 7.95 13.13 12.08
CA ILE A 94 9.24 13.00 12.76
C ILE A 94 10.24 14.09 12.39
N LYS A 95 10.06 14.78 11.25
CA LYS A 95 10.83 15.98 10.80
C LYS A 95 12.35 15.96 11.13
N ARG A 96 13.05 14.84 10.93
CA ARG A 96 14.50 14.76 11.20
C ARG A 96 15.31 14.82 9.91
N GLU A 97 16.24 15.75 9.84
CA GLU A 97 17.11 15.96 8.68
C GLU A 97 17.93 14.70 8.32
N ALA A 98 18.38 13.93 9.31
CA ALA A 98 19.18 12.73 9.11
C ALA A 98 18.46 11.63 8.31
N LEU A 99 17.13 11.48 8.46
CA LEU A 99 16.32 10.49 7.73
C LEU A 99 15.77 11.03 6.42
N SER A 100 15.77 12.34 6.23
CA SER A 100 15.15 13.01 5.07
C SER A 100 15.71 12.53 3.73
N MET A 101 17.01 12.15 3.67
CA MET A 101 17.61 11.62 2.44
C MET A 101 17.14 10.19 2.16
N LEU A 102 17.10 9.33 3.18
CA LEU A 102 16.61 7.95 3.08
C LEU A 102 15.14 7.92 2.68
N ASP A 103 14.31 8.72 3.34
CA ASP A 103 12.88 8.84 3.04
C ASP A 103 12.63 9.30 1.61
N LYS A 104 13.39 10.27 1.13
CA LYS A 104 13.32 10.73 -0.26
C LYS A 104 13.70 9.64 -1.26
N LEU A 105 14.74 8.86 -0.95
CA LEU A 105 15.19 7.77 -1.81
C LEU A 105 14.12 6.67 -1.87
N VAL A 106 13.60 6.25 -0.71
CA VAL A 106 12.58 5.21 -0.63
C VAL A 106 11.27 5.66 -1.27
N LYS A 107 10.82 6.90 -1.05
CA LYS A 107 9.64 7.46 -1.73
C LYS A 107 9.80 7.45 -3.26
N ARG A 108 10.99 7.80 -3.78
CA ARG A 108 11.27 7.75 -5.23
C ARG A 108 11.22 6.32 -5.76
N TYR A 109 11.77 5.37 -5.01
CA TYR A 109 11.72 3.97 -5.38
C TYR A 109 10.29 3.42 -5.38
N GLN A 110 9.50 3.71 -4.36
CA GLN A 110 8.09 3.30 -4.26
C GLN A 110 7.27 3.86 -5.43
N LEU A 111 7.46 5.13 -5.76
CA LEU A 111 6.80 5.78 -6.89
C LEU A 111 7.25 5.17 -8.23
N PHE A 112 8.56 4.98 -8.42
CA PHE A 112 9.11 4.34 -9.61
C PHE A 112 8.58 2.91 -9.78
N TYR A 113 8.58 2.12 -8.70
CA TYR A 113 8.00 0.78 -8.68
C TYR A 113 6.54 0.79 -9.13
N MET A 114 5.71 1.64 -8.53
CA MET A 114 4.29 1.74 -8.85
C MET A 114 4.06 2.08 -10.34
N VAL A 115 4.74 3.12 -10.85
CA VAL A 115 4.59 3.57 -12.24
C VAL A 115 5.10 2.51 -13.21
N LEU A 116 6.30 1.95 -12.97
CA LEU A 116 6.90 0.93 -13.82
C LEU A 116 5.97 -0.29 -13.97
N TRP A 117 5.54 -0.86 -12.83
CA TRP A 117 4.72 -2.06 -12.87
C TRP A 117 3.30 -1.81 -13.35
N LEU A 118 2.76 -0.62 -13.11
CA LEU A 118 1.47 -0.25 -13.69
C LEU A 118 1.56 -0.22 -15.22
N VAL A 119 2.56 0.45 -15.77
CA VAL A 119 2.79 0.51 -17.23
C VAL A 119 3.01 -0.89 -17.80
N LEU A 120 3.88 -1.71 -17.19
CA LEU A 120 4.14 -3.07 -17.66
C LEU A 120 2.91 -3.96 -17.58
N THR A 121 2.06 -3.79 -16.57
CA THR A 121 0.80 -4.54 -16.44
C THR A 121 -0.13 -4.32 -17.63
N PHE A 122 -0.17 -3.13 -18.18
CA PHE A 122 -1.01 -2.83 -19.35
C PHE A 122 -0.34 -3.13 -20.69
N THR A 123 0.99 -3.10 -20.76
CA THR A 123 1.74 -3.27 -22.02
C THR A 123 2.19 -4.71 -22.28
N MET A 124 2.53 -5.49 -21.24
CA MET A 124 3.03 -6.85 -21.39
C MET A 124 1.90 -7.87 -21.55
N SER A 125 2.15 -8.96 -22.31
CA SER A 125 1.28 -10.14 -22.33
C SER A 125 1.40 -10.95 -21.03
N ILE A 126 0.45 -11.86 -20.79
CA ILE A 126 0.48 -12.75 -19.62
C ILE A 126 1.74 -13.66 -19.65
N GLU A 127 2.10 -14.15 -20.82
CA GLU A 127 3.28 -15.01 -21.00
C GLU A 127 4.58 -14.27 -20.68
N GLN A 128 4.71 -13.01 -21.11
CA GLN A 128 5.84 -12.16 -20.76
C GLN A 128 5.93 -11.94 -19.26
N PHE A 129 4.80 -11.73 -18.57
CA PHE A 129 4.78 -11.63 -17.11
C PHE A 129 5.33 -12.89 -16.43
N TYR A 130 4.95 -14.07 -16.90
CA TYR A 130 5.48 -15.34 -16.35
C TYR A 130 6.97 -15.52 -16.62
N ALA A 131 7.49 -15.08 -17.77
CA ALA A 131 8.92 -15.10 -18.06
C ALA A 131 9.73 -14.23 -17.08
N PHE A 132 9.18 -13.11 -16.64
CA PHE A 132 9.83 -12.16 -15.71
C PHE A 132 9.48 -12.37 -14.22
N LYS A 133 8.87 -13.50 -13.84
CA LYS A 133 8.41 -13.77 -12.46
C LYS A 133 9.48 -13.57 -11.38
N TRP A 134 10.73 -13.93 -11.67
CA TRP A 134 11.83 -13.75 -10.70
C TRP A 134 12.22 -12.29 -10.52
N LEU A 135 12.19 -11.50 -11.58
CA LEU A 135 12.41 -10.05 -11.49
C LEU A 135 11.29 -9.38 -10.71
N LEU A 136 10.04 -9.81 -10.93
CA LEU A 136 8.87 -9.36 -10.17
C LEU A 136 9.08 -9.61 -8.67
N LEU A 137 9.44 -10.85 -8.31
CA LEU A 137 9.68 -11.22 -6.92
C LEU A 137 10.82 -10.42 -6.30
N ALA A 138 11.93 -10.24 -7.02
CA ALA A 138 13.07 -9.47 -6.52
C ALA A 138 12.70 -8.02 -6.23
N THR A 139 11.94 -7.37 -7.13
CA THR A 139 11.49 -5.99 -6.92
C THR A 139 10.50 -5.87 -5.76
N ASP A 140 9.64 -6.88 -5.53
CA ASP A 140 8.73 -6.91 -4.38
C ASP A 140 9.50 -7.02 -3.06
N ILE A 141 10.49 -7.91 -3.01
CA ILE A 141 11.36 -8.06 -1.82
C ILE A 141 12.11 -6.74 -1.54
N MET A 142 12.66 -6.09 -2.57
CA MET A 142 13.31 -4.79 -2.41
C MET A 142 12.36 -3.71 -1.90
N LEU A 143 11.11 -3.69 -2.36
CA LEU A 143 10.09 -2.76 -1.88
C LEU A 143 9.80 -2.96 -0.39
N ILE A 144 9.66 -4.21 0.05
CA ILE A 144 9.44 -4.57 1.45
C ILE A 144 10.64 -4.16 2.30
N ILE A 145 11.85 -4.52 1.91
CA ILE A 145 13.09 -4.19 2.64
C ILE A 145 13.24 -2.68 2.77
N ALA A 146 13.09 -1.93 1.68
CA ALA A 146 13.19 -0.46 1.70
C ALA A 146 12.17 0.17 2.65
N SER A 147 10.92 -0.32 2.64
CA SER A 147 9.85 0.19 3.52
C SER A 147 10.09 -0.14 4.98
N ILE A 148 10.57 -1.37 5.30
CA ILE A 148 10.94 -1.77 6.66
C ILE A 148 12.12 -0.93 7.16
N THR A 149 13.13 -0.68 6.32
CA THR A 149 14.30 0.13 6.68
C THR A 149 13.90 1.54 7.12
N VAL A 150 12.97 2.17 6.41
CA VAL A 150 12.42 3.48 6.80
C VAL A 150 11.68 3.37 8.12
N CYS A 151 10.77 2.40 8.27
CA CYS A 151 10.02 2.22 9.51
C CYS A 151 10.93 2.02 10.73
N VAL A 152 11.93 1.14 10.62
CA VAL A 152 12.91 0.88 11.69
C VAL A 152 13.75 2.12 11.99
N GLY A 153 14.20 2.83 10.95
CA GLY A 153 14.90 4.10 11.10
C GLY A 153 14.08 5.11 11.90
N HIS A 154 12.82 5.29 11.57
CA HIS A 154 11.93 6.20 12.30
C HIS A 154 11.69 5.77 13.75
N ILE A 155 11.56 4.47 14.04
CA ILE A 155 11.41 3.96 15.41
C ILE A 155 12.67 4.25 16.23
N ILE A 156 13.85 3.93 15.71
CA ILE A 156 15.13 4.12 16.40
C ILE A 156 15.38 5.60 16.71
N TYR A 157 15.03 6.49 15.78
CA TYR A 157 15.24 7.93 15.97
C TYR A 157 14.10 8.65 16.69
N ALA A 158 12.96 7.99 16.93
CA ALA A 158 11.87 8.54 17.73
C ALA A 158 12.05 8.26 19.24
N SER A 159 12.84 7.22 19.59
CA SER A 159 13.23 6.88 20.97
C SER A 159 14.38 7.78 21.46
#